data_10a42c59d40560975be83893d63290ae
#
_entry.id   10a42c59d40560975be83893d63290ae
#
_cell.length_a   1.000
_cell.length_b   1.000
_cell.length_c   1.000
_cell.angle_alpha   90.00
_cell.angle_beta   90.00
_cell.angle_gamma   90.00
#
_symmetry.space_group_name_H-M   'P 1'
#
loop_
_entity.id
_entity.type
_entity.pdbx_description
1 polymer ?
#
loop_
_entity_poly.entity_id
_entity_poly.type
_entity_poly.pdbx_seq_one_letter_code
_entity_poly.pdbx_strand_id
1 'polypeptide(L)'
;MAGARALWRATGMTDDDFGKPIVAIANSFTQFVPGHVHLKDLGQLVASAVAEAGGVGREFNTIAVDDGIAMGHGGMLYSLPSRELIADAVEYMVNAHCADALVCISNCDKITPGMLIAALRLNIPTVFVSGGPMEAGKTVAIEGVVHEKLDLVDAMSASANESVTDEQLDTIERSACPTCGSCSGMFTANSMNCLTEAIGLSLPGNGSTLATHAARKALFERAGALIVDLAKAWYDGEDASVLPRAIASRAAFENAVALDVAMGGSTNTVLHLLAAAREAELDFTVADIDAISRRVPCLSKVAPNSPKYHMEDVHRAGGIPALLGELDRGGALNRDVRAVHAPSLDAWLGEWDIRGGSPSEAAVELFHAAPGGVRTTEPFSTENRWATLDTDAEAGCIRSVEHAYTVDGGLAILFGNLAPDGCVVKTAGVSEEIWKFTGPAVVFESQDAAVDGILGKRVVEGDVVVIRYEGPRGGPGMQEMLYPTSFLKGRGLGAACALITDGRFSGGTSGLSIGHVSPEAAAGGLIGLVESGDEIIIDIPGRSITLNVSDEVLAERRAAQEQRATPWTPVDRDRPVSAALRAYASMATSASDGAYRRVP
;
A
#
# COMPACT_ATOMS: atom_id res chain seq x y z
N MET A 1 9.54 -40.54 -12.16
CA MET A 1 10.14 -39.21 -11.89
C MET A 1 11.67 -39.11 -12.14
N ALA A 2 12.31 -40.10 -12.80
CA ALA A 2 13.77 -40.07 -13.04
C ALA A 2 14.23 -38.84 -13.86
N GLY A 3 13.46 -38.44 -14.89
CA GLY A 3 13.79 -37.27 -15.70
C GLY A 3 13.78 -35.97 -14.89
N ALA A 4 12.77 -35.75 -14.05
CA ALA A 4 12.71 -34.58 -13.18
C ALA A 4 13.89 -34.52 -12.21
N ARG A 5 14.24 -35.66 -11.58
CA ARG A 5 15.42 -35.72 -10.69
C ARG A 5 16.73 -35.46 -11.42
N ALA A 6 16.87 -35.89 -12.68
CA ALA A 6 18.05 -35.60 -13.48
C ALA A 6 18.17 -34.08 -13.76
N LEU A 7 17.06 -33.41 -14.05
CA LEU A 7 17.04 -31.96 -14.26
C LEU A 7 17.30 -31.20 -12.94
N TRP A 8 16.73 -31.62 -11.82
CA TRP A 8 17.04 -31.03 -10.51
C TRP A 8 18.54 -31.17 -10.17
N ARG A 9 19.18 -32.28 -10.49
CA ARG A 9 20.65 -32.43 -10.35
C ARG A 9 21.42 -31.45 -11.22
N ALA A 10 20.94 -31.18 -12.43
CA ALA A 10 21.54 -30.17 -13.32
C ALA A 10 21.41 -28.74 -12.77
N THR A 11 20.49 -28.47 -11.84
CA THR A 11 20.40 -27.21 -11.09
C THR A 11 21.24 -27.19 -9.81
N GLY A 12 22.06 -28.22 -9.57
CA GLY A 12 22.95 -28.31 -8.42
C GLY A 12 22.41 -29.09 -7.20
N MET A 13 21.22 -29.75 -7.30
CA MET A 13 20.75 -30.62 -6.22
C MET A 13 21.62 -31.89 -6.12
N THR A 14 21.95 -32.26 -4.89
CA THR A 14 22.71 -33.46 -4.53
C THR A 14 21.79 -34.57 -4.06
N ASP A 15 22.36 -35.75 -3.77
CA ASP A 15 21.60 -36.87 -3.20
C ASP A 15 20.99 -36.52 -1.83
N ASP A 16 21.69 -35.71 -1.04
CA ASP A 16 21.28 -35.30 0.30
C ASP A 16 20.12 -34.29 0.30
N ASP A 17 19.77 -33.69 -0.86
CA ASP A 17 18.70 -32.72 -0.99
C ASP A 17 17.34 -33.35 -1.28
N PHE A 18 17.32 -34.54 -1.84
CA PHE A 18 16.08 -35.26 -2.12
C PHE A 18 15.40 -35.74 -0.83
N GLY A 19 14.14 -35.33 -0.67
CA GLY A 19 13.36 -35.60 0.54
C GLY A 19 13.30 -34.45 1.53
N LYS A 20 14.05 -33.36 1.29
CA LYS A 20 13.91 -32.11 2.01
C LYS A 20 12.82 -31.25 1.39
N PRO A 21 12.17 -30.34 2.16
CA PRO A 21 11.20 -29.39 1.58
C PRO A 21 11.88 -28.46 0.59
N ILE A 22 11.26 -28.29 -0.57
CA ILE A 22 11.66 -27.31 -1.58
C ILE A 22 10.95 -25.99 -1.29
N VAL A 23 11.72 -24.98 -0.93
CA VAL A 23 11.24 -23.63 -0.64
C VAL A 23 11.41 -22.75 -1.87
N ALA A 24 10.30 -22.31 -2.47
CA ALA A 24 10.31 -21.30 -3.52
C ALA A 24 10.60 -19.93 -2.89
N ILE A 25 11.54 -19.18 -3.44
CA ILE A 25 11.88 -17.83 -3.01
C ILE A 25 11.50 -16.89 -4.15
N ALA A 26 10.33 -16.24 -4.02
CA ALA A 26 9.85 -15.27 -4.99
C ALA A 26 10.51 -13.92 -4.70
N ASN A 27 11.55 -13.58 -5.46
CA ASN A 27 12.20 -12.28 -5.39
C ASN A 27 11.60 -11.30 -6.42
N SER A 28 11.72 -10.03 -6.19
CA SER A 28 11.23 -8.96 -7.07
C SER A 28 12.32 -7.95 -7.44
N PHE A 29 13.57 -8.37 -7.44
CA PHE A 29 14.71 -7.53 -7.83
C PHE A 29 14.51 -6.90 -9.22
N THR A 30 14.80 -5.62 -9.32
CA THR A 30 14.95 -4.89 -10.58
C THR A 30 15.78 -3.63 -10.37
N GLN A 31 16.46 -3.17 -11.42
CA GLN A 31 17.20 -1.91 -11.40
C GLN A 31 16.31 -0.67 -11.64
N PHE A 32 15.05 -0.87 -12.03
CA PHE A 32 14.10 0.22 -12.31
C PHE A 32 13.44 0.81 -11.06
N VAL A 33 13.51 0.14 -9.91
CA VAL A 33 12.70 0.47 -8.72
C VAL A 33 13.62 0.71 -7.53
N PRO A 34 13.65 1.91 -6.92
CA PRO A 34 14.49 2.20 -5.74
C PRO A 34 14.25 1.23 -4.58
N GLY A 35 12.99 0.79 -4.40
CA GLY A 35 12.61 -0.19 -3.40
C GLY A 35 13.10 -1.60 -3.67
N HIS A 36 13.61 -1.91 -4.87
CA HIS A 36 13.98 -3.26 -5.30
C HIS A 36 15.42 -3.39 -5.81
N VAL A 37 16.12 -2.28 -6.05
CA VAL A 37 17.48 -2.28 -6.60
C VAL A 37 18.48 -3.04 -5.72
N HIS A 38 18.24 -3.08 -4.42
CA HIS A 38 19.07 -3.74 -3.42
C HIS A 38 18.70 -5.21 -3.16
N LEU A 39 17.61 -5.72 -3.76
CA LEU A 39 17.14 -7.09 -3.50
C LEU A 39 17.92 -8.18 -4.25
N LYS A 40 18.87 -7.79 -5.11
CA LYS A 40 19.56 -8.68 -6.05
C LYS A 40 20.09 -9.98 -5.43
N ASP A 41 20.76 -9.88 -4.30
CA ASP A 41 21.42 -11.02 -3.66
C ASP A 41 20.68 -11.51 -2.41
N LEU A 42 19.55 -10.89 -2.06
CA LEU A 42 18.80 -11.21 -0.84
C LEU A 42 18.05 -12.53 -0.94
N GLY A 43 17.67 -12.97 -2.14
CA GLY A 43 17.13 -14.30 -2.36
C GLY A 43 18.15 -15.40 -2.05
N GLN A 44 19.43 -15.17 -2.36
CA GLN A 44 20.50 -16.12 -2.03
C GLN A 44 20.83 -16.13 -0.53
N LEU A 45 20.67 -14.99 0.16
CA LEU A 45 20.77 -14.94 1.63
C LEU A 45 19.68 -15.80 2.28
N VAL A 46 18.42 -15.70 1.81
CA VAL A 46 17.33 -16.56 2.27
C VAL A 46 17.59 -18.02 1.91
N ALA A 47 18.05 -18.31 0.68
CA ALA A 47 18.35 -19.68 0.25
C ALA A 47 19.42 -20.36 1.13
N SER A 48 20.42 -19.58 1.55
CA SER A 48 21.46 -20.06 2.49
C SER A 48 20.86 -20.42 3.85
N ALA A 49 20.02 -19.54 4.41
CA ALA A 49 19.33 -19.78 5.69
C ALA A 49 18.37 -20.99 5.61
N VAL A 50 17.66 -21.17 4.47
CA VAL A 50 16.83 -22.35 4.20
C VAL A 50 17.69 -23.62 4.21
N ALA A 51 18.87 -23.59 3.56
CA ALA A 51 19.76 -24.75 3.51
C ALA A 51 20.32 -25.11 4.90
N GLU A 52 20.71 -24.12 5.70
CA GLU A 52 21.17 -24.31 7.09
C GLU A 52 20.07 -24.91 7.98
N ALA A 53 18.81 -24.55 7.76
CA ALA A 53 17.64 -25.12 8.46
C ALA A 53 17.22 -26.51 7.95
N GLY A 54 17.85 -27.00 6.86
CA GLY A 54 17.60 -28.32 6.31
C GLY A 54 16.54 -28.38 5.21
N GLY A 55 16.27 -27.27 4.53
CA GLY A 55 15.46 -27.19 3.32
C GLY A 55 16.30 -27.02 2.05
N VAL A 56 15.64 -26.83 0.90
CA VAL A 56 16.25 -26.54 -0.40
C VAL A 56 15.65 -25.25 -0.96
N GLY A 57 16.34 -24.13 -0.82
CA GLY A 57 15.92 -22.84 -1.35
C GLY A 57 16.09 -22.77 -2.87
N ARG A 58 15.05 -22.32 -3.59
CA ARG A 58 15.07 -22.10 -5.06
C ARG A 58 14.48 -20.73 -5.39
N GLU A 59 15.35 -19.82 -5.81
CA GLU A 59 14.98 -18.44 -6.13
C GLU A 59 14.48 -18.34 -7.56
N PHE A 60 13.45 -17.51 -7.75
CA PHE A 60 13.02 -16.99 -9.05
C PHE A 60 12.59 -15.53 -8.89
N ASN A 61 12.53 -14.81 -10.02
CA ASN A 61 12.18 -13.40 -10.00
C ASN A 61 10.82 -13.15 -10.65
N THR A 62 10.03 -12.26 -10.06
CA THR A 62 8.86 -11.66 -10.69
C THR A 62 9.15 -10.22 -11.10
N ILE A 63 8.22 -9.60 -11.84
CA ILE A 63 8.34 -8.19 -12.23
C ILE A 63 8.08 -7.26 -11.04
N ALA A 64 8.59 -6.03 -11.15
CA ALA A 64 8.20 -4.91 -10.29
C ALA A 64 8.07 -3.65 -11.14
N VAL A 65 6.95 -2.93 -10.98
CA VAL A 65 6.68 -1.62 -11.56
C VAL A 65 6.78 -0.58 -10.47
N ASP A 66 7.51 0.51 -10.71
CA ASP A 66 7.61 1.62 -9.76
C ASP A 66 6.46 2.61 -9.99
N ASP A 67 5.60 2.76 -8.99
CA ASP A 67 4.49 3.69 -9.05
C ASP A 67 4.98 5.15 -9.08
N GLY A 68 6.03 5.48 -8.35
CA GLY A 68 6.60 6.83 -8.29
C GLY A 68 7.19 7.28 -9.63
N ILE A 69 8.00 6.44 -10.26
CA ILE A 69 8.60 6.71 -11.59
C ILE A 69 7.55 6.69 -12.69
N ALA A 70 6.55 5.81 -12.59
CA ALA A 70 5.47 5.70 -13.57
C ALA A 70 4.40 6.81 -13.44
N MET A 71 4.41 7.54 -12.33
CA MET A 71 3.39 8.55 -12.03
C MET A 71 3.45 9.75 -12.98
N GLY A 72 2.29 10.28 -13.36
CA GLY A 72 2.18 11.45 -14.21
C GLY A 72 2.28 11.19 -15.73
N HIS A 73 2.39 9.92 -16.15
CA HIS A 73 2.36 9.54 -17.56
C HIS A 73 1.72 8.15 -17.77
N GLY A 74 1.57 7.72 -19.02
CA GLY A 74 0.88 6.47 -19.39
C GLY A 74 1.49 5.18 -18.82
N GLY A 75 2.72 5.21 -18.29
CA GLY A 75 3.32 4.10 -17.56
C GLY A 75 2.53 3.69 -16.33
N MET A 76 1.85 4.64 -15.69
CA MET A 76 1.06 4.38 -14.47
C MET A 76 -0.12 3.43 -14.69
N LEU A 77 -0.62 3.32 -15.92
CA LEU A 77 -1.68 2.37 -16.29
C LEU A 77 -1.27 0.91 -16.07
N TYR A 78 0.03 0.60 -16.09
CA TYR A 78 0.56 -0.75 -15.92
C TYR A 78 0.76 -1.16 -14.45
N SER A 79 0.72 -0.20 -13.53
CA SER A 79 0.98 -0.44 -12.11
C SER A 79 -0.02 -1.44 -11.50
N LEU A 80 -1.31 -1.10 -11.40
CA LEU A 80 -2.30 -2.00 -10.77
C LEU A 80 -2.45 -3.34 -11.50
N PRO A 81 -2.48 -3.41 -12.85
CA PRO A 81 -2.50 -4.68 -13.56
C PRO A 81 -1.31 -5.60 -13.28
N SER A 82 -0.14 -5.05 -12.92
CA SER A 82 1.04 -5.84 -12.56
C SER A 82 0.82 -6.69 -11.32
N ARG A 83 -0.05 -6.27 -10.38
CA ARG A 83 -0.43 -7.04 -9.20
C ARG A 83 -0.93 -8.44 -9.57
N GLU A 84 -1.80 -8.52 -10.58
CA GLU A 84 -2.37 -9.77 -11.05
C GLU A 84 -1.34 -10.65 -11.77
N LEU A 85 -0.44 -10.02 -12.55
CA LEU A 85 0.64 -10.75 -13.23
C LEU A 85 1.66 -11.32 -12.24
N ILE A 86 1.95 -10.59 -11.18
CA ILE A 86 2.84 -11.05 -10.10
C ILE A 86 2.22 -12.26 -9.41
N ALA A 87 0.92 -12.18 -9.07
CA ALA A 87 0.20 -13.30 -8.47
C ALA A 87 0.25 -14.54 -9.35
N ASP A 88 -0.06 -14.41 -10.64
CA ASP A 88 0.01 -15.51 -11.61
C ASP A 88 1.44 -16.05 -11.74
N ALA A 89 2.45 -15.18 -11.86
CA ALA A 89 3.83 -15.62 -12.02
C ALA A 89 4.30 -16.48 -10.84
N VAL A 90 3.96 -16.08 -9.61
CA VAL A 90 4.30 -16.85 -8.40
C VAL A 90 3.54 -18.19 -8.39
N GLU A 91 2.24 -18.18 -8.69
CA GLU A 91 1.42 -19.39 -8.76
C GLU A 91 1.97 -20.37 -9.81
N TYR A 92 2.30 -19.90 -11.01
CA TYR A 92 2.89 -20.74 -12.08
C TYR A 92 4.18 -21.39 -11.63
N MET A 93 5.10 -20.62 -11.05
CA MET A 93 6.41 -21.15 -10.62
C MET A 93 6.27 -22.19 -9.51
N VAL A 94 5.47 -21.91 -8.51
CA VAL A 94 5.27 -22.79 -7.36
C VAL A 94 4.57 -24.09 -7.79
N ASN A 95 3.46 -24.01 -8.50
CA ASN A 95 2.69 -25.19 -8.90
C ASN A 95 3.42 -26.04 -9.95
N ALA A 96 4.05 -25.40 -10.96
CA ALA A 96 4.76 -26.15 -12.00
C ALA A 96 5.97 -26.92 -11.48
N HIS A 97 6.62 -26.44 -10.41
CA HIS A 97 7.80 -27.06 -9.83
C HIS A 97 7.52 -27.80 -8.52
N CYS A 98 6.24 -27.84 -8.08
CA CYS A 98 5.79 -28.53 -6.86
C CYS A 98 6.61 -28.10 -5.65
N ALA A 99 6.78 -26.78 -5.44
CA ALA A 99 7.44 -26.30 -4.24
C ALA A 99 6.53 -26.49 -3.01
N ASP A 100 7.15 -26.81 -1.87
CA ASP A 100 6.46 -27.16 -0.63
C ASP A 100 6.13 -25.92 0.22
N ALA A 101 6.92 -24.86 0.08
CA ALA A 101 6.77 -23.62 0.85
C ALA A 101 7.25 -22.42 0.05
N LEU A 102 6.88 -21.21 0.50
CA LEU A 102 7.13 -19.97 -0.21
C LEU A 102 7.71 -18.88 0.71
N VAL A 103 8.79 -18.23 0.29
CA VAL A 103 9.25 -16.97 0.85
C VAL A 103 9.02 -15.87 -0.17
N CYS A 104 8.34 -14.79 0.25
CA CYS A 104 8.05 -13.63 -0.59
C CYS A 104 8.99 -12.47 -0.23
N ILE A 105 9.88 -12.10 -1.15
CA ILE A 105 10.74 -10.91 -1.05
C ILE A 105 10.13 -9.81 -1.89
N SER A 106 9.34 -8.95 -1.26
CA SER A 106 8.62 -7.85 -1.88
C SER A 106 9.06 -6.51 -1.27
N ASN A 107 8.60 -5.40 -1.82
CA ASN A 107 8.79 -4.11 -1.15
C ASN A 107 7.83 -3.01 -1.60
N CYS A 108 7.53 -2.88 -2.90
CA CYS A 108 6.72 -1.78 -3.44
C CYS A 108 5.25 -2.14 -3.64
N ASP A 109 4.49 -1.14 -4.05
CA ASP A 109 3.05 -0.96 -4.00
C ASP A 109 2.21 -2.15 -4.48
N LYS A 110 2.56 -2.73 -5.63
CA LYS A 110 1.76 -3.80 -6.25
C LYS A 110 2.37 -5.18 -6.06
N ILE A 111 3.65 -5.20 -5.70
CA ILE A 111 4.41 -6.43 -5.55
C ILE A 111 4.00 -7.17 -4.27
N THR A 112 3.96 -6.46 -3.15
CA THR A 112 3.53 -7.04 -1.87
C THR A 112 2.10 -7.60 -1.96
N PRO A 113 1.07 -6.85 -2.43
CA PRO A 113 -0.27 -7.42 -2.57
C PRO A 113 -0.37 -8.49 -3.66
N GLY A 114 0.41 -8.42 -4.74
CA GLY A 114 0.46 -9.49 -5.75
C GLY A 114 0.97 -10.81 -5.19
N MET A 115 2.05 -10.77 -4.41
CA MET A 115 2.56 -11.94 -3.71
C MET A 115 1.60 -12.43 -2.60
N LEU A 116 0.89 -11.52 -1.90
CA LEU A 116 -0.12 -11.88 -0.90
C LEU A 116 -1.29 -12.65 -1.53
N ILE A 117 -1.79 -12.18 -2.68
CA ILE A 117 -2.80 -12.89 -3.47
C ILE A 117 -2.31 -14.29 -3.84
N ALA A 118 -1.07 -14.42 -4.33
CA ALA A 118 -0.49 -15.73 -4.67
C ALA A 118 -0.38 -16.66 -3.45
N ALA A 119 0.11 -16.15 -2.31
CA ALA A 119 0.25 -16.92 -1.08
C ALA A 119 -1.08 -17.47 -0.57
N LEU A 120 -2.14 -16.64 -0.60
CA LEU A 120 -3.49 -17.03 -0.20
C LEU A 120 -4.12 -18.02 -1.19
N ARG A 121 -3.86 -17.85 -2.49
CA ARG A 121 -4.33 -18.76 -3.55
C ARG A 121 -3.68 -20.13 -3.45
N LEU A 122 -2.37 -20.17 -3.28
CA LEU A 122 -1.58 -21.40 -3.15
C LEU A 122 -1.84 -22.13 -1.83
N ASN A 123 -2.02 -21.38 -0.74
CA ASN A 123 -2.26 -21.88 0.61
C ASN A 123 -1.24 -22.95 1.09
N ILE A 124 0.03 -22.74 0.80
CA ILE A 124 1.17 -23.48 1.33
C ILE A 124 1.91 -22.63 2.37
N PRO A 125 2.69 -23.20 3.30
CA PRO A 125 3.45 -22.42 4.27
C PRO A 125 4.19 -21.26 3.60
N THR A 126 3.99 -20.04 4.10
CA THR A 126 4.51 -18.81 3.46
C THR A 126 4.98 -17.80 4.51
N VAL A 127 6.13 -17.16 4.24
CA VAL A 127 6.67 -16.06 5.03
C VAL A 127 7.00 -14.88 4.11
N PHE A 128 6.61 -13.67 4.52
CA PHE A 128 7.00 -12.43 3.85
C PHE A 128 8.20 -11.80 4.54
N VAL A 129 9.15 -11.32 3.74
CA VAL A 129 10.24 -10.47 4.19
C VAL A 129 10.45 -9.35 3.16
N SER A 130 10.13 -8.11 3.55
CA SER A 130 10.23 -6.97 2.62
C SER A 130 11.65 -6.40 2.56
N GLY A 131 11.94 -5.67 1.48
CA GLY A 131 13.21 -4.95 1.32
C GLY A 131 13.39 -3.79 2.31
N GLY A 132 12.31 -3.29 2.91
CA GLY A 132 12.30 -2.23 3.90
C GLY A 132 12.14 -0.83 3.33
N PRO A 133 11.72 0.14 4.17
CA PRO A 133 11.61 1.54 3.80
C PRO A 133 12.98 2.19 3.61
N MET A 134 13.04 3.23 2.75
CA MET A 134 14.20 4.11 2.64
C MET A 134 14.26 5.07 3.83
N GLU A 135 15.42 5.67 4.04
CA GLU A 135 15.59 6.78 4.97
C GLU A 135 14.87 8.04 4.45
N ALA A 136 14.38 8.89 5.34
CA ALA A 136 13.87 10.20 4.97
C ALA A 136 15.00 11.09 4.41
N GLY A 137 14.68 11.88 3.39
CA GLY A 137 15.56 12.92 2.89
C GLY A 137 15.85 13.96 3.95
N LYS A 138 17.01 14.59 3.91
CA LYS A 138 17.37 15.67 4.84
C LYS A 138 17.56 16.96 4.08
N THR A 139 16.98 18.05 4.58
CA THR A 139 17.27 19.39 4.09
C THR A 139 18.69 19.76 4.43
N VAL A 140 19.51 20.00 3.41
CA VAL A 140 20.73 20.77 3.59
C VAL A 140 20.30 22.24 3.44
N ALA A 141 20.27 22.98 4.55
CA ALA A 141 20.05 24.45 4.66
C ALA A 141 19.57 25.16 3.37
N ILE A 142 18.39 24.79 2.89
CA ILE A 142 17.77 25.45 1.73
C ILE A 142 16.96 26.63 2.29
N GLU A 143 17.37 27.83 1.95
CA GLU A 143 16.69 29.04 2.39
C GLU A 143 15.21 28.99 1.91
N GLY A 144 14.26 29.04 2.85
CA GLY A 144 12.82 28.97 2.56
C GLY A 144 12.18 27.57 2.65
N VAL A 145 12.94 26.49 2.87
CA VAL A 145 12.37 25.16 3.13
C VAL A 145 12.16 24.98 4.63
N VAL A 146 10.92 24.76 5.04
CA VAL A 146 10.48 24.72 6.45
C VAL A 146 10.65 23.32 7.08
N HIS A 147 10.88 22.27 6.29
CA HIS A 147 10.88 20.87 6.76
C HIS A 147 12.30 20.37 7.01
N GLU A 148 12.53 19.75 8.17
CA GLU A 148 13.80 19.09 8.49
C GLU A 148 14.02 17.80 7.68
N LYS A 149 12.93 17.16 7.22
CA LYS A 149 12.91 15.94 6.42
C LYS A 149 12.17 16.18 5.10
N LEU A 150 12.56 15.43 4.09
CA LEU A 150 11.98 15.48 2.74
C LEU A 150 11.58 14.10 2.27
N ASP A 151 10.60 14.07 1.38
CA ASP A 151 10.20 12.87 0.64
C ASP A 151 9.85 13.19 -0.84
N LEU A 152 9.39 12.19 -1.58
CA LEU A 152 8.98 12.30 -2.99
C LEU A 152 7.91 13.39 -3.21
N VAL A 153 6.96 13.53 -2.27
CA VAL A 153 5.83 14.48 -2.40
C VAL A 153 6.32 15.93 -2.27
N ASP A 154 7.37 16.16 -1.47
CA ASP A 154 7.98 17.48 -1.35
C ASP A 154 8.61 17.90 -2.67
N ALA A 155 9.32 17.00 -3.35
CA ALA A 155 9.89 17.28 -4.69
C ALA A 155 8.78 17.57 -5.72
N MET A 156 7.71 16.78 -5.74
CA MET A 156 6.57 17.02 -6.63
C MET A 156 5.85 18.33 -6.34
N SER A 157 5.63 18.66 -5.08
CA SER A 157 4.98 19.90 -4.69
C SER A 157 5.83 21.12 -5.00
N ALA A 158 7.14 21.02 -4.80
CA ALA A 158 8.09 22.07 -5.12
C ALA A 158 8.12 22.38 -6.62
N SER A 159 8.01 21.37 -7.48
CA SER A 159 8.00 21.55 -8.95
C SER A 159 6.81 22.36 -9.48
N ALA A 160 5.73 22.43 -8.73
CA ALA A 160 4.52 23.21 -9.08
C ALA A 160 4.46 24.58 -8.40
N ASN A 161 5.42 24.92 -7.55
CA ASN A 161 5.43 26.15 -6.78
C ASN A 161 6.28 27.21 -7.51
N GLU A 162 5.61 28.23 -8.07
CA GLU A 162 6.26 29.35 -8.81
C GLU A 162 7.29 30.14 -7.96
N SER A 163 7.28 30.00 -6.63
CA SER A 163 8.25 30.65 -5.73
C SER A 163 9.54 29.86 -5.52
N VAL A 164 9.59 28.59 -5.94
CA VAL A 164 10.78 27.73 -5.84
C VAL A 164 11.65 27.95 -7.08
N THR A 165 12.93 28.26 -6.88
CA THR A 165 13.89 28.41 -7.99
C THR A 165 14.36 27.06 -8.52
N ASP A 166 14.87 27.01 -9.75
CA ASP A 166 15.44 25.79 -10.34
C ASP A 166 16.57 25.19 -9.49
N GLU A 167 17.41 26.03 -8.84
CA GLU A 167 18.49 25.60 -7.96
C GLU A 167 17.95 24.95 -6.66
N GLN A 168 16.90 25.53 -6.10
CA GLN A 168 16.21 24.94 -4.94
C GLN A 168 15.56 23.61 -5.31
N LEU A 169 14.90 23.53 -6.47
CA LEU A 169 14.27 22.31 -6.95
C LEU A 169 15.33 21.20 -7.18
N ASP A 170 16.44 21.48 -7.85
CA ASP A 170 17.55 20.52 -8.04
C ASP A 170 18.08 19.99 -6.70
N THR A 171 18.18 20.86 -5.69
CA THR A 171 18.61 20.47 -4.34
C THR A 171 17.61 19.55 -3.67
N ILE A 172 16.30 19.84 -3.79
CA ILE A 172 15.21 18.99 -3.24
C ILE A 172 15.22 17.63 -3.94
N GLU A 173 15.27 17.58 -5.27
CA GLU A 173 15.33 16.33 -6.05
C GLU A 173 16.50 15.44 -5.63
N ARG A 174 17.68 16.03 -5.41
CA ARG A 174 18.87 15.28 -4.95
C ARG A 174 18.76 14.77 -3.53
N SER A 175 17.89 15.34 -2.72
CA SER A 175 17.82 15.07 -1.27
C SER A 175 16.62 14.23 -0.86
N ALA A 176 15.51 14.29 -1.59
CA ALA A 176 14.21 13.70 -1.21
C ALA A 176 14.22 12.17 -1.05
N CYS A 177 14.98 11.47 -1.90
CA CYS A 177 15.06 9.99 -1.90
C CYS A 177 16.54 9.54 -1.79
N PRO A 178 17.12 9.52 -0.58
CA PRO A 178 18.57 9.37 -0.42
C PRO A 178 19.08 7.94 -0.50
N THR A 179 18.23 6.93 -0.27
CA THR A 179 18.69 5.54 -0.15
C THR A 179 17.84 4.58 -0.98
N CYS A 180 18.31 3.32 -1.11
CA CYS A 180 17.43 2.22 -1.50
C CYS A 180 16.34 2.00 -0.45
N GLY A 181 15.28 1.33 -0.84
CA GLY A 181 14.11 1.05 -0.01
C GLY A 181 12.82 1.55 -0.66
N SER A 182 11.69 1.15 -0.10
CA SER A 182 10.37 1.72 -0.44
C SER A 182 10.31 3.18 0.04
N CYS A 183 9.18 3.86 -0.18
CA CYS A 183 9.05 5.27 0.26
C CYS A 183 9.39 5.46 1.74
N SER A 184 9.88 6.65 2.12
CA SER A 184 10.18 6.96 3.53
C SER A 184 8.94 7.26 4.37
N GLY A 185 7.80 7.59 3.75
CA GLY A 185 6.51 7.87 4.41
C GLY A 185 5.53 6.69 4.39
N MET A 186 4.32 6.92 4.91
CA MET A 186 3.23 5.94 4.94
C MET A 186 2.45 5.97 3.61
N PHE A 187 3.11 5.59 2.54
CA PHE A 187 2.54 5.39 1.21
C PHE A 187 2.11 3.93 1.04
N THR A 188 1.62 3.54 -0.13
CA THR A 188 1.06 2.22 -0.35
C THR A 188 2.05 1.08 -0.08
N ALA A 189 3.32 1.24 -0.50
CA ALA A 189 4.36 0.25 -0.28
C ALA A 189 4.53 -0.10 1.20
N ASN A 190 4.76 0.92 2.05
CA ASN A 190 4.94 0.74 3.48
C ASN A 190 3.65 0.30 4.17
N SER A 191 2.48 0.83 3.76
CA SER A 191 1.20 0.36 4.27
C SER A 191 1.06 -1.15 4.06
N MET A 192 1.30 -1.66 2.85
CA MET A 192 1.19 -3.11 2.57
C MET A 192 2.23 -3.94 3.32
N ASN A 193 3.48 -3.45 3.48
CA ASN A 193 4.51 -4.14 4.27
C ASN A 193 4.14 -4.21 5.76
N CYS A 194 3.51 -3.15 6.31
CA CYS A 194 2.96 -3.14 7.66
C CYS A 194 1.76 -4.08 7.79
N LEU A 195 0.90 -4.15 6.76
CA LEU A 195 -0.29 -5.00 6.77
C LEU A 195 0.05 -6.49 6.68
N THR A 196 1.09 -6.89 5.93
CA THR A 196 1.55 -8.30 5.96
C THR A 196 2.07 -8.70 7.34
N GLU A 197 2.66 -7.75 8.10
CA GLU A 197 3.03 -7.97 9.49
C GLU A 197 1.78 -8.09 10.38
N ALA A 198 0.80 -7.17 10.26
CA ALA A 198 -0.42 -7.18 11.06
C ALA A 198 -1.32 -8.41 10.80
N ILE A 199 -1.36 -8.91 9.55
CA ILE A 199 -2.04 -10.17 9.18
C ILE A 199 -1.35 -11.37 9.84
N GLY A 200 -0.06 -11.26 10.17
CA GLY A 200 0.71 -12.31 10.80
C GLY A 200 1.57 -13.15 9.84
N LEU A 201 1.75 -12.72 8.58
CA LEU A 201 2.55 -13.43 7.56
C LEU A 201 4.01 -12.94 7.48
N SER A 202 4.40 -11.96 8.29
CA SER A 202 5.77 -11.42 8.37
C SER A 202 6.32 -11.48 9.79
N LEU A 203 7.62 -11.27 9.92
CA LEU A 203 8.29 -11.12 11.21
C LEU A 203 8.12 -9.69 11.76
N PRO A 204 8.15 -9.49 13.10
CA PRO A 204 8.15 -8.17 13.72
C PRO A 204 9.29 -7.28 13.22
N GLY A 205 8.96 -6.03 12.90
CA GLY A 205 9.89 -5.07 12.31
C GLY A 205 9.96 -5.14 10.78
N ASN A 206 9.24 -6.06 10.13
CA ASN A 206 9.21 -6.17 8.67
C ASN A 206 8.77 -4.86 8.01
N GLY A 207 7.71 -4.24 8.51
CA GLY A 207 7.15 -3.01 7.94
C GLY A 207 7.97 -1.74 8.23
N SER A 208 8.83 -1.73 9.25
CA SER A 208 9.43 -0.49 9.75
C SER A 208 10.96 -0.43 9.76
N THR A 209 11.68 -1.55 9.81
CA THR A 209 13.16 -1.56 9.79
C THR A 209 13.66 -1.04 8.44
N LEU A 210 14.57 -0.06 8.45
CA LEU A 210 15.11 0.55 7.22
C LEU A 210 15.88 -0.45 6.35
N ALA A 211 15.81 -0.27 5.03
CA ALA A 211 16.52 -1.10 4.04
C ALA A 211 18.04 -1.07 4.24
N THR A 212 18.58 0.08 4.64
CA THR A 212 20.01 0.32 4.85
C THR A 212 20.52 -0.23 6.18
N HIS A 213 19.66 -0.55 7.15
CA HIS A 213 20.11 -0.97 8.48
C HIS A 213 20.46 -2.45 8.58
N ALA A 214 21.60 -2.76 9.22
CA ALA A 214 22.11 -4.12 9.39
C ALA A 214 21.13 -5.08 10.10
N ALA A 215 20.29 -4.57 11.02
CA ALA A 215 19.27 -5.37 11.71
C ALA A 215 18.27 -6.02 10.73
N ARG A 216 18.04 -5.45 9.53
CA ARG A 216 17.18 -6.06 8.53
C ARG A 216 17.73 -7.36 7.96
N LYS A 217 19.05 -7.55 7.91
CA LYS A 217 19.66 -8.78 7.47
C LYS A 217 19.14 -9.98 8.27
N ALA A 218 19.05 -9.82 9.60
CA ALA A 218 18.53 -10.87 10.48
C ALA A 218 17.07 -11.26 10.18
N LEU A 219 16.25 -10.35 9.62
CA LEU A 219 14.88 -10.69 9.21
C LEU A 219 14.88 -11.67 8.03
N PHE A 220 15.78 -11.50 7.05
CA PHE A 220 15.93 -12.42 5.92
C PHE A 220 16.42 -13.80 6.37
N GLU A 221 17.42 -13.84 7.24
CA GLU A 221 17.98 -15.08 7.80
C GLU A 221 16.92 -15.83 8.62
N ARG A 222 16.20 -15.13 9.49
CA ARG A 222 15.10 -15.71 10.29
C ARG A 222 13.94 -16.19 9.43
N ALA A 223 13.56 -15.47 8.38
CA ALA A 223 12.51 -15.88 7.45
C ALA A 223 12.88 -17.20 6.74
N GLY A 224 14.16 -17.34 6.32
CA GLY A 224 14.68 -18.56 5.71
C GLY A 224 14.69 -19.76 6.65
N ALA A 225 15.00 -19.57 7.92
CA ALA A 225 14.93 -20.65 8.92
C ALA A 225 13.47 -21.01 9.25
N LEU A 226 12.64 -20.01 9.54
CA LEU A 226 11.25 -20.17 9.95
C LEU A 226 10.42 -20.90 8.90
N ILE A 227 10.60 -20.62 7.61
CA ILE A 227 9.81 -21.27 6.55
C ILE A 227 10.01 -22.78 6.51
N VAL A 228 11.22 -23.26 6.85
CA VAL A 228 11.50 -24.70 6.93
C VAL A 228 10.78 -25.35 8.11
N ASP A 229 10.71 -24.66 9.24
CA ASP A 229 9.95 -25.14 10.42
C ASP A 229 8.45 -25.18 10.13
N LEU A 230 7.90 -24.17 9.48
CA LEU A 230 6.49 -24.14 9.05
C LEU A 230 6.18 -25.25 8.03
N ALA A 231 7.08 -25.51 7.08
CA ALA A 231 6.92 -26.60 6.13
C ALA A 231 6.88 -27.97 6.86
N LYS A 232 7.79 -28.19 7.80
CA LYS A 232 7.78 -29.43 8.63
C LYS A 232 6.53 -29.52 9.49
N ALA A 233 6.09 -28.41 10.10
CA ALA A 233 4.86 -28.40 10.90
C ALA A 233 3.64 -28.84 10.06
N TRP A 234 3.55 -28.38 8.81
CA TRP A 234 2.48 -28.78 7.90
C TRP A 234 2.63 -30.22 7.38
N TYR A 235 3.78 -30.55 6.75
CA TYR A 235 3.92 -31.83 6.05
C TYR A 235 4.21 -33.04 6.96
N ASP A 236 4.93 -32.82 8.06
CA ASP A 236 5.25 -33.89 9.02
C ASP A 236 4.25 -33.92 10.19
N GLY A 237 3.74 -32.75 10.60
CA GLY A 237 2.87 -32.58 11.76
C GLY A 237 1.39 -32.42 11.44
N GLU A 238 1.01 -32.30 10.16
CA GLU A 238 -0.37 -32.01 9.70
C GLU A 238 -1.00 -30.75 10.34
N ASP A 239 -0.16 -29.78 10.76
CA ASP A 239 -0.61 -28.55 11.41
C ASP A 239 -1.11 -27.53 10.37
N ALA A 240 -2.39 -27.60 10.04
CA ALA A 240 -3.03 -26.66 9.10
C ALA A 240 -3.06 -25.20 9.62
N SER A 241 -2.78 -24.98 10.90
CA SER A 241 -2.79 -23.63 11.49
C SER A 241 -1.64 -22.74 11.01
N VAL A 242 -0.59 -23.33 10.40
CA VAL A 242 0.54 -22.58 9.82
C VAL A 242 0.29 -22.14 8.36
N LEU A 243 -0.83 -22.54 7.77
CA LEU A 243 -1.15 -22.18 6.38
C LEU A 243 -1.63 -20.72 6.27
N PRO A 244 -1.34 -20.04 5.16
CA PRO A 244 -1.70 -18.64 4.96
C PRO A 244 -3.17 -18.30 5.21
N ARG A 245 -4.13 -19.12 4.74
CA ARG A 245 -5.57 -18.86 4.96
C ARG A 245 -5.99 -19.07 6.42
N ALA A 246 -5.29 -19.90 7.18
CA ALA A 246 -5.55 -20.06 8.62
C ALA A 246 -5.03 -18.86 9.41
N ILE A 247 -3.86 -18.32 9.04
CA ILE A 247 -3.24 -17.15 9.67
C ILE A 247 -4.02 -15.89 9.25
N ALA A 248 -4.21 -15.67 7.95
CA ALA A 248 -4.95 -14.55 7.39
C ALA A 248 -6.47 -14.76 7.51
N SER A 249 -6.94 -15.05 8.71
CA SER A 249 -8.35 -15.23 9.05
C SER A 249 -9.12 -13.90 8.93
N ARG A 250 -10.45 -13.94 8.98
CA ARG A 250 -11.27 -12.72 9.03
C ARG A 250 -10.83 -11.80 10.17
N ALA A 251 -10.57 -12.35 11.36
CA ALA A 251 -10.09 -11.59 12.51
C ALA A 251 -8.74 -10.89 12.25
N ALA A 252 -7.82 -11.57 11.55
CA ALA A 252 -6.53 -10.99 11.15
C ALA A 252 -6.69 -9.87 10.11
N PHE A 253 -7.61 -10.01 9.15
CA PHE A 253 -7.95 -8.94 8.21
C PHE A 253 -8.58 -7.74 8.91
N GLU A 254 -9.48 -7.94 9.86
CA GLU A 254 -10.05 -6.86 10.68
C GLU A 254 -8.98 -6.14 11.48
N ASN A 255 -8.02 -6.85 12.08
CA ASN A 255 -6.88 -6.28 12.79
C ASN A 255 -5.95 -5.49 11.84
N ALA A 256 -5.71 -6.00 10.64
CA ALA A 256 -4.92 -5.30 9.63
C ALA A 256 -5.61 -4.00 9.18
N VAL A 257 -6.92 -4.00 8.95
CA VAL A 257 -7.67 -2.77 8.67
C VAL A 257 -7.66 -1.82 9.87
N ALA A 258 -7.78 -2.32 11.12
CA ALA A 258 -7.66 -1.51 12.32
C ALA A 258 -6.29 -0.80 12.39
N LEU A 259 -5.20 -1.52 12.09
CA LEU A 259 -3.87 -0.93 11.97
C LEU A 259 -3.82 0.14 10.87
N ASP A 260 -4.33 -0.16 9.68
CA ASP A 260 -4.27 0.73 8.51
C ASP A 260 -4.98 2.07 8.78
N VAL A 261 -6.18 2.03 9.35
CA VAL A 261 -6.93 3.25 9.70
C VAL A 261 -6.29 4.00 10.88
N ALA A 262 -5.66 3.29 11.84
CA ALA A 262 -4.95 3.91 12.96
C ALA A 262 -3.68 4.65 12.52
N MET A 263 -3.04 4.19 11.45
CA MET A 263 -1.84 4.82 10.86
C MET A 263 -2.15 5.87 9.80
N GLY A 264 -3.40 6.01 9.36
CA GLY A 264 -3.76 6.81 8.20
C GLY A 264 -3.04 6.30 6.95
N GLY A 265 -3.15 5.01 6.68
CA GLY A 265 -2.51 4.33 5.55
C GLY A 265 -2.98 4.79 4.18
N SER A 266 -2.57 4.10 3.14
CA SER A 266 -2.93 4.44 1.75
C SER A 266 -4.36 4.00 1.42
N THR A 267 -5.10 4.80 0.65
CA THR A 267 -6.41 4.37 0.10
C THR A 267 -6.30 3.13 -0.79
N ASN A 268 -5.12 2.88 -1.39
CA ASN A 268 -4.88 1.69 -2.22
C ASN A 268 -4.95 0.37 -1.44
N THR A 269 -4.68 0.39 -0.13
CA THR A 269 -4.79 -0.80 0.73
C THR A 269 -6.19 -1.39 0.70
N VAL A 270 -7.23 -0.56 0.58
CA VAL A 270 -8.62 -0.99 0.43
C VAL A 270 -8.76 -1.94 -0.76
N LEU A 271 -8.24 -1.56 -1.95
CA LEU A 271 -8.26 -2.43 -3.14
C LEU A 271 -7.51 -3.74 -2.92
N HIS A 272 -6.35 -3.65 -2.25
CA HIS A 272 -5.47 -4.79 -2.10
C HIS A 272 -5.98 -5.78 -1.06
N LEU A 273 -6.54 -5.29 0.05
CA LEU A 273 -7.14 -6.13 1.08
C LEU A 273 -8.41 -6.82 0.58
N LEU A 274 -9.27 -6.13 -0.19
CA LEU A 274 -10.46 -6.75 -0.79
C LEU A 274 -10.08 -7.87 -1.77
N ALA A 275 -9.09 -7.63 -2.64
CA ALA A 275 -8.61 -8.65 -3.56
C ALA A 275 -7.96 -9.84 -2.82
N ALA A 276 -7.18 -9.59 -1.76
CA ALA A 276 -6.55 -10.62 -0.94
C ALA A 276 -7.57 -11.41 -0.12
N ALA A 277 -8.57 -10.74 0.48
CA ALA A 277 -9.64 -11.38 1.24
C ALA A 277 -10.43 -12.38 0.38
N ARG A 278 -10.69 -12.03 -0.89
CA ARG A 278 -11.31 -12.94 -1.84
C ARG A 278 -10.49 -14.23 -2.05
N GLU A 279 -9.17 -14.11 -2.23
CA GLU A 279 -8.30 -15.30 -2.39
C GLU A 279 -8.15 -16.09 -1.09
N ALA A 280 -8.36 -15.43 0.06
CA ALA A 280 -8.49 -16.11 1.36
C ALA A 280 -9.87 -16.77 1.56
N GLU A 281 -10.79 -16.65 0.58
CA GLU A 281 -12.18 -17.15 0.65
C GLU A 281 -13.01 -16.50 1.79
N LEU A 282 -12.71 -15.22 2.09
CA LEU A 282 -13.42 -14.46 3.12
C LEU A 282 -14.52 -13.59 2.50
N ASP A 283 -15.67 -13.55 3.16
CA ASP A 283 -16.72 -12.56 2.90
C ASP A 283 -16.33 -11.25 3.59
N PHE A 284 -15.59 -10.41 2.90
CA PHE A 284 -15.04 -9.15 3.41
C PHE A 284 -15.26 -8.03 2.38
N THR A 285 -15.87 -6.93 2.80
CA THR A 285 -16.38 -5.88 1.91
C THR A 285 -15.92 -4.49 2.33
N VAL A 286 -16.17 -3.48 1.50
CA VAL A 286 -15.94 -2.06 1.85
C VAL A 286 -16.77 -1.62 3.07
N ALA A 287 -17.93 -2.25 3.32
CA ALA A 287 -18.75 -1.96 4.49
C ALA A 287 -18.08 -2.43 5.80
N ASP A 288 -17.33 -3.54 5.76
CA ASP A 288 -16.54 -4.00 6.91
C ASP A 288 -15.42 -3.01 7.22
N ILE A 289 -14.76 -2.48 6.18
CA ILE A 289 -13.72 -1.44 6.32
C ILE A 289 -14.31 -0.17 6.94
N ASP A 290 -15.48 0.29 6.49
CA ASP A 290 -16.17 1.46 7.07
C ASP A 290 -16.53 1.23 8.54
N ALA A 291 -17.06 0.06 8.87
CA ALA A 291 -17.42 -0.30 10.25
C ALA A 291 -16.20 -0.27 11.20
N ILE A 292 -15.04 -0.72 10.72
CA ILE A 292 -13.79 -0.66 11.48
C ILE A 292 -13.31 0.79 11.60
N SER A 293 -13.29 1.54 10.50
CA SER A 293 -12.86 2.94 10.46
C SER A 293 -13.63 3.83 11.46
N ARG A 294 -14.92 3.58 11.66
CA ARG A 294 -15.76 4.34 12.61
C ARG A 294 -15.42 4.13 14.08
N ARG A 295 -14.77 3.02 14.44
CA ARG A 295 -14.47 2.65 15.83
C ARG A 295 -13.00 2.66 16.21
N VAL A 296 -12.12 2.81 15.22
CA VAL A 296 -10.67 2.79 15.43
C VAL A 296 -10.11 4.20 15.29
N PRO A 297 -9.48 4.77 16.34
CA PRO A 297 -8.93 6.12 16.30
C PRO A 297 -7.65 6.19 15.45
N CYS A 298 -7.33 7.40 14.96
CA CYS A 298 -6.06 7.66 14.30
C CYS A 298 -4.95 7.90 15.34
N LEU A 299 -4.02 6.97 15.48
CA LEU A 299 -2.96 6.97 16.50
C LEU A 299 -1.63 7.51 15.99
N SER A 300 -1.40 7.50 14.68
CA SER A 300 -0.14 7.97 14.09
C SER A 300 -0.40 8.74 12.81
N LYS A 301 0.32 9.85 12.62
CA LYS A 301 0.34 10.63 11.39
C LYS A 301 1.78 10.71 10.90
N VAL A 302 2.05 9.98 9.83
CA VAL A 302 3.36 9.88 9.16
C VAL A 302 3.28 10.58 7.82
N ALA A 303 4.37 11.05 7.27
CA ALA A 303 4.40 11.68 5.95
C ALA A 303 3.58 10.86 4.93
N PRO A 304 2.75 11.46 4.11
CA PRO A 304 2.55 12.90 3.90
C PRO A 304 1.52 13.56 4.83
N ASN A 305 0.90 12.82 5.79
CA ASN A 305 -0.13 13.34 6.70
C ASN A 305 0.47 14.27 7.77
N SER A 306 1.78 14.19 7.96
CA SER A 306 2.56 15.05 8.86
C SER A 306 3.98 15.18 8.31
N PRO A 307 4.58 16.37 8.28
CA PRO A 307 5.98 16.54 7.88
C PRO A 307 6.97 16.09 8.97
N LYS A 308 6.49 15.83 10.19
CA LYS A 308 7.33 15.57 11.36
C LYS A 308 7.88 14.15 11.38
N TYR A 309 7.05 13.15 11.01
CA TYR A 309 7.34 11.74 11.19
C TYR A 309 7.42 10.99 9.87
N HIS A 310 8.39 10.07 9.77
CA HIS A 310 8.59 9.13 8.66
C HIS A 310 8.66 7.70 9.21
N MET A 311 8.88 6.70 8.36
CA MET A 311 8.91 5.29 8.79
C MET A 311 10.02 5.00 9.82
N GLU A 312 11.14 5.70 9.75
CA GLU A 312 12.22 5.62 10.74
C GLU A 312 11.77 6.03 12.16
N ASP A 313 10.80 6.96 12.26
CA ASP A 313 10.24 7.39 13.53
C ASP A 313 9.20 6.37 14.05
N VAL A 314 8.40 5.77 13.15
CA VAL A 314 7.51 4.64 13.50
C VAL A 314 8.34 3.49 14.06
N HIS A 315 9.46 3.17 13.42
CA HIS A 315 10.37 2.14 13.90
C HIS A 315 10.90 2.45 15.30
N ARG A 316 11.42 3.67 15.52
CA ARG A 316 11.89 4.15 16.82
C ARG A 316 10.83 4.08 17.91
N ALA A 317 9.54 4.22 17.55
CA ALA A 317 8.41 4.16 18.47
C ALA A 317 7.92 2.72 18.75
N GLY A 318 8.60 1.68 18.23
CA GLY A 318 8.27 0.28 18.43
C GLY A 318 7.53 -0.37 17.27
N GLY A 319 7.44 0.31 16.13
CA GLY A 319 6.92 -0.25 14.88
C GLY A 319 5.48 -0.75 14.98
N ILE A 320 5.19 -1.78 14.21
CA ILE A 320 3.84 -2.37 14.13
C ILE A 320 3.40 -3.03 15.46
N PRO A 321 4.26 -3.75 16.20
CA PRO A 321 3.87 -4.28 17.50
C PRO A 321 3.40 -3.22 18.49
N ALA A 322 4.02 -2.04 18.54
CA ALA A 322 3.60 -0.96 19.41
C ALA A 322 2.24 -0.37 19.02
N LEU A 323 1.96 -0.23 17.72
CA LEU A 323 0.65 0.18 17.22
C LEU A 323 -0.44 -0.84 17.53
N LEU A 324 -0.18 -2.11 17.28
CA LEU A 324 -1.10 -3.20 17.63
C LEU A 324 -1.31 -3.27 19.14
N GLY A 325 -0.26 -3.07 19.94
CA GLY A 325 -0.36 -3.01 21.39
C GLY A 325 -1.26 -1.87 21.89
N GLU A 326 -1.18 -0.67 21.29
CA GLU A 326 -2.09 0.43 21.62
C GLU A 326 -3.53 0.13 21.22
N LEU A 327 -3.75 -0.46 20.05
CA LEU A 327 -5.07 -0.87 19.60
C LEU A 327 -5.67 -1.97 20.48
N ASP A 328 -4.86 -2.93 20.95
CA ASP A 328 -5.29 -3.99 21.88
C ASP A 328 -5.68 -3.40 23.24
N ARG A 329 -4.86 -2.49 23.80
CA ARG A 329 -5.19 -1.75 25.03
C ARG A 329 -6.48 -0.96 24.91
N GLY A 330 -6.76 -0.42 23.71
CA GLY A 330 -8.00 0.26 23.37
C GLY A 330 -9.19 -0.65 23.07
N GLY A 331 -9.02 -1.98 23.10
CA GLY A 331 -10.08 -2.94 22.81
C GLY A 331 -10.52 -2.96 21.34
N ALA A 332 -9.65 -2.51 20.43
CA ALA A 332 -9.96 -2.39 19.00
C ALA A 332 -9.59 -3.64 18.18
N LEU A 333 -8.86 -4.60 18.75
CA LEU A 333 -8.38 -5.80 18.07
C LEU A 333 -9.14 -7.07 18.44
N ASN A 334 -9.19 -8.01 17.51
CA ASN A 334 -9.54 -9.40 17.75
C ASN A 334 -8.30 -10.13 18.29
N ARG A 335 -8.45 -10.82 19.42
CA ARG A 335 -7.33 -11.50 20.10
C ARG A 335 -7.13 -12.94 19.61
N ASP A 336 -8.13 -13.53 18.94
CA ASP A 336 -8.07 -14.89 18.39
C ASP A 336 -7.38 -14.88 17.02
N VAL A 337 -6.12 -14.49 17.02
CA VAL A 337 -5.25 -14.46 15.84
C VAL A 337 -3.87 -15.00 16.18
N ARG A 338 -3.18 -15.49 15.16
CA ARG A 338 -1.81 -15.98 15.26
C ARG A 338 -0.94 -15.38 14.15
N ALA A 339 0.37 -15.51 14.29
CA ALA A 339 1.33 -15.12 13.26
C ALA A 339 2.27 -16.31 12.94
N VAL A 340 2.98 -16.23 11.83
CA VAL A 340 4.01 -17.22 11.45
C VAL A 340 5.05 -17.44 12.55
N HIS A 341 5.28 -16.43 13.38
CA HIS A 341 6.30 -16.43 14.45
C HIS A 341 5.72 -16.54 15.87
N ALA A 342 4.41 -16.47 16.03
CA ALA A 342 3.77 -16.47 17.35
C ALA A 342 2.42 -17.20 17.33
N PRO A 343 2.12 -18.05 18.34
CA PRO A 343 0.89 -18.85 18.37
C PRO A 343 -0.37 -18.03 18.72
N SER A 344 -0.22 -16.82 19.23
CA SER A 344 -1.32 -15.93 19.62
C SER A 344 -0.89 -14.47 19.62
N LEU A 345 -1.86 -13.55 19.61
CA LEU A 345 -1.61 -12.11 19.75
C LEU A 345 -0.92 -11.78 21.09
N ASP A 346 -1.31 -12.46 22.17
CA ASP A 346 -0.70 -12.26 23.49
C ASP A 346 0.79 -12.62 23.50
N ALA A 347 1.17 -13.74 22.88
CA ALA A 347 2.57 -14.14 22.77
C ALA A 347 3.35 -13.13 21.90
N TRP A 348 2.76 -12.70 20.79
CA TRP A 348 3.36 -11.70 19.90
C TRP A 348 3.60 -10.37 20.62
N LEU A 349 2.54 -9.76 21.17
CA LEU A 349 2.63 -8.45 21.82
C LEU A 349 3.45 -8.52 23.11
N GLY A 350 3.35 -9.62 23.85
CA GLY A 350 4.15 -9.84 25.07
C GLY A 350 5.65 -9.79 24.83
N GLU A 351 6.11 -10.26 23.68
CA GLU A 351 7.53 -10.29 23.30
C GLU A 351 7.98 -8.99 22.60
N TRP A 352 7.12 -8.39 21.73
CA TRP A 352 7.56 -7.36 20.77
C TRP A 352 7.02 -5.96 21.02
N ASP A 353 5.97 -5.78 21.83
CA ASP A 353 5.48 -4.44 22.17
C ASP A 353 6.37 -3.78 23.24
N ILE A 354 7.24 -2.86 22.83
CA ILE A 354 8.17 -2.14 23.72
C ILE A 354 7.44 -1.19 24.71
N ARG A 355 6.15 -0.97 24.53
CA ARG A 355 5.29 -0.15 25.39
C ARG A 355 4.43 -1.03 26.31
N GLY A 356 4.40 -2.34 26.04
CA GLY A 356 3.79 -3.36 26.89
C GLY A 356 4.66 -3.74 28.09
N GLY A 357 4.18 -4.70 28.87
CA GLY A 357 4.76 -5.00 30.18
C GLY A 357 6.15 -5.64 30.22
N SER A 358 6.58 -6.40 29.18
CA SER A 358 7.80 -7.21 29.26
C SER A 358 8.39 -7.55 27.88
N PRO A 359 8.75 -6.54 27.08
CA PRO A 359 9.36 -6.81 25.77
C PRO A 359 10.70 -7.55 25.92
N SER A 360 11.02 -8.38 24.94
CA SER A 360 12.32 -9.07 24.88
C SER A 360 13.47 -8.07 24.65
N GLU A 361 14.68 -8.42 25.10
CA GLU A 361 15.87 -7.62 24.78
C GLU A 361 16.07 -7.50 23.27
N ALA A 362 15.75 -8.55 22.52
CA ALA A 362 15.83 -8.54 21.05
C ALA A 362 14.85 -7.53 20.41
N ALA A 363 13.64 -7.37 20.97
CA ALA A 363 12.68 -6.38 20.50
C ALA A 363 13.18 -4.95 20.78
N VAL A 364 13.64 -4.69 22.00
CA VAL A 364 14.21 -3.37 22.37
C VAL A 364 15.40 -3.04 21.48
N GLU A 365 16.30 -4.01 21.25
CA GLU A 365 17.47 -3.83 20.40
C GLU A 365 17.10 -3.50 18.96
N LEU A 366 16.13 -4.24 18.37
CA LEU A 366 15.67 -4.01 17.01
C LEU A 366 15.19 -2.56 16.81
N PHE A 367 14.37 -2.04 17.71
CA PHE A 367 13.76 -0.71 17.55
C PHE A 367 14.72 0.45 17.84
N HIS A 368 15.92 0.19 18.32
CA HIS A 368 17.00 1.18 18.37
C HIS A 368 17.65 1.44 17.01
N ALA A 369 17.38 0.63 15.97
CA ALA A 369 17.95 0.83 14.64
C ALA A 369 17.62 2.23 14.08
N ALA A 370 18.65 2.96 13.66
CA ALA A 370 18.57 4.35 13.25
C ALA A 370 19.09 4.55 11.81
N PRO A 371 18.65 5.61 11.10
CA PRO A 371 19.12 5.92 9.76
C PRO A 371 20.62 6.24 9.74
N GLY A 372 21.31 5.84 8.67
CA GLY A 372 22.72 6.14 8.43
C GLY A 372 22.97 7.58 8.08
N GLY A 373 22.01 8.22 7.42
CA GLY A 373 22.09 9.60 6.96
C GLY A 373 23.08 9.79 5.79
N VAL A 374 23.41 8.70 5.09
CA VAL A 374 24.33 8.69 3.95
C VAL A 374 23.61 8.17 2.72
N ARG A 375 23.76 8.86 1.59
CA ARG A 375 23.18 8.42 0.32
C ARG A 375 23.82 7.10 -0.12
N THR A 376 22.99 6.06 -0.29
CA THR A 376 23.47 4.73 -0.66
C THR A 376 22.35 3.86 -1.27
N THR A 377 22.75 2.93 -2.14
CA THR A 377 21.88 1.83 -2.64
C THR A 377 22.26 0.48 -2.02
N GLU A 378 23.22 0.47 -1.09
CA GLU A 378 23.70 -0.75 -0.45
C GLU A 378 22.80 -1.11 0.74
N PRO A 379 22.20 -2.33 0.77
CA PRO A 379 21.47 -2.81 1.93
C PRO A 379 22.41 -3.04 3.11
N PHE A 380 21.87 -2.95 4.32
CA PHE A 380 22.57 -3.29 5.56
C PHE A 380 23.87 -2.49 5.81
N SER A 381 23.98 -1.30 5.22
CA SER A 381 25.20 -0.48 5.21
C SER A 381 25.38 0.39 6.46
N THR A 382 24.39 0.40 7.38
CA THR A 382 24.49 1.16 8.64
C THR A 382 24.15 0.31 9.86
N GLU A 383 24.81 0.62 10.98
CA GLU A 383 24.56 0.07 12.32
C GLU A 383 24.22 1.17 13.33
N ASN A 384 23.80 2.34 12.83
CA ASN A 384 23.48 3.49 13.68
C ASN A 384 22.32 3.16 14.63
N ARG A 385 22.33 3.79 15.80
CA ARG A 385 21.36 3.53 16.86
C ARG A 385 20.79 4.83 17.41
N TRP A 386 19.49 4.84 17.63
CA TRP A 386 18.86 5.86 18.45
C TRP A 386 19.35 5.75 19.89
N ALA A 387 19.67 6.88 20.51
CA ALA A 387 20.06 6.90 21.93
C ALA A 387 18.89 6.52 22.84
N THR A 388 17.67 6.86 22.45
CA THR A 388 16.43 6.56 23.18
C THR A 388 15.32 6.20 22.21
N LEU A 389 14.44 5.29 22.63
CA LEU A 389 13.19 4.99 21.93
C LEU A 389 12.17 6.12 22.13
N ASP A 390 11.20 6.22 21.21
CA ASP A 390 10.06 7.13 21.34
C ASP A 390 8.89 6.38 21.99
N THR A 391 8.78 6.48 23.31
CA THR A 391 7.68 5.88 24.09
C THR A 391 6.66 6.91 24.57
N ASP A 392 6.73 8.15 24.05
CA ASP A 392 5.79 9.21 24.39
C ASP A 392 4.40 8.91 23.82
N ALA A 393 3.49 8.53 24.72
CA ALA A 393 2.12 8.17 24.38
C ALA A 393 1.21 9.37 24.10
N GLU A 394 1.61 10.58 24.50
CA GLU A 394 0.82 11.81 24.37
C GLU A 394 1.15 12.59 23.11
N ALA A 395 2.44 12.80 22.82
CA ALA A 395 2.90 13.67 21.75
C ALA A 395 3.90 13.01 20.79
N GLY A 396 4.24 11.74 20.99
CA GLY A 396 5.17 10.96 20.17
C GLY A 396 4.62 10.58 18.80
N CYS A 397 5.40 9.78 18.07
CA CYS A 397 5.03 9.28 16.72
C CYS A 397 3.81 8.35 16.79
N ILE A 398 3.75 7.48 17.78
CA ILE A 398 2.61 6.61 18.08
C ILE A 398 1.96 7.11 19.36
N ARG A 399 0.71 7.56 19.28
CA ARG A 399 -0.06 8.06 20.43
C ARG A 399 -0.89 6.94 21.05
N SER A 400 -1.24 7.10 22.32
CA SER A 400 -2.25 6.25 22.96
C SER A 400 -3.66 6.56 22.42
N VAL A 401 -4.60 5.66 22.65
CA VAL A 401 -6.01 5.87 22.30
C VAL A 401 -6.59 7.13 22.95
N GLU A 402 -6.17 7.45 24.16
CA GLU A 402 -6.60 8.67 24.89
C GLU A 402 -6.10 9.96 24.23
N HIS A 403 -4.96 9.91 23.54
CA HIS A 403 -4.31 11.06 22.88
C HIS A 403 -4.36 10.99 21.36
N ALA A 404 -5.27 10.17 20.82
CA ALA A 404 -5.43 9.99 19.38
C ALA A 404 -5.62 11.33 18.65
N TYR A 405 -5.17 11.39 17.39
CA TYR A 405 -5.38 12.58 16.55
C TYR A 405 -6.86 12.82 16.23
N THR A 406 -7.61 11.74 16.01
CA THR A 406 -9.06 11.74 15.75
C THR A 406 -9.68 10.50 16.35
N VAL A 407 -10.97 10.58 16.70
CA VAL A 407 -11.73 9.43 17.23
C VAL A 407 -12.11 8.44 16.14
N ASP A 408 -12.21 8.91 14.91
CA ASP A 408 -12.42 8.09 13.69
C ASP A 408 -11.07 7.76 13.06
N GLY A 409 -11.01 6.69 12.29
CA GLY A 409 -9.80 6.27 11.59
C GLY A 409 -9.30 7.26 10.54
N GLY A 410 -8.04 7.11 10.13
CA GLY A 410 -7.42 7.95 9.10
C GLY A 410 -7.87 7.66 7.66
N LEU A 411 -8.76 6.69 7.46
CA LEU A 411 -9.44 6.37 6.19
C LEU A 411 -10.94 6.31 6.41
N ALA A 412 -11.74 6.71 5.41
CA ALA A 412 -13.19 6.63 5.46
C ALA A 412 -13.78 6.16 4.13
N ILE A 413 -14.88 5.40 4.22
CA ILE A 413 -15.69 5.04 3.06
C ILE A 413 -16.93 5.95 3.05
N LEU A 414 -17.22 6.57 1.89
CA LEU A 414 -18.43 7.36 1.69
C LEU A 414 -19.36 6.63 0.73
N PHE A 415 -20.66 6.79 0.96
CA PHE A 415 -21.72 6.24 0.12
C PHE A 415 -22.69 7.32 -0.33
N GLY A 416 -23.47 7.07 -1.37
CA GLY A 416 -24.50 7.99 -1.85
C GLY A 416 -24.82 7.72 -3.31
N ASN A 417 -25.66 8.58 -3.92
CA ASN A 417 -26.04 8.36 -5.32
C ASN A 417 -24.83 8.40 -6.26
N LEU A 418 -23.82 9.23 -5.96
CA LEU A 418 -22.58 9.31 -6.76
C LEU A 418 -21.70 8.06 -6.62
N ALA A 419 -21.72 7.40 -5.47
CA ALA A 419 -20.94 6.21 -5.18
C ALA A 419 -21.78 5.18 -4.39
N PRO A 420 -22.78 4.54 -5.01
CA PRO A 420 -23.64 3.57 -4.31
C PRO A 420 -22.88 2.35 -3.78
N ASP A 421 -21.79 1.94 -4.46
CA ASP A 421 -20.93 0.84 -4.03
C ASP A 421 -19.75 1.32 -3.18
N GLY A 422 -19.69 2.63 -2.87
CA GLY A 422 -18.69 3.26 -2.03
C GLY A 422 -17.57 3.99 -2.80
N CYS A 423 -16.90 4.87 -2.09
CA CYS A 423 -15.65 5.53 -2.47
C CYS A 423 -14.79 5.76 -1.22
N VAL A 424 -13.51 6.07 -1.40
CA VAL A 424 -12.53 6.12 -0.31
C VAL A 424 -11.91 7.49 -0.18
N VAL A 425 -11.77 7.98 1.06
CA VAL A 425 -11.05 9.21 1.40
C VAL A 425 -10.04 8.96 2.51
N LYS A 426 -8.84 9.55 2.38
CA LYS A 426 -7.79 9.54 3.40
C LYS A 426 -8.00 10.71 4.35
N THR A 427 -8.78 10.52 5.42
CA THR A 427 -9.16 11.57 6.38
C THR A 427 -7.98 12.08 7.20
N ALA A 428 -6.96 11.25 7.45
CA ALA A 428 -5.75 11.67 8.16
C ALA A 428 -5.03 12.87 7.50
N GLY A 429 -5.20 13.05 6.20
CA GLY A 429 -4.60 14.14 5.41
C GLY A 429 -5.55 15.31 5.12
N VAL A 430 -6.77 15.31 5.69
CA VAL A 430 -7.81 16.33 5.44
C VAL A 430 -8.03 17.18 6.69
N SER A 431 -8.03 18.52 6.53
CA SER A 431 -8.43 19.43 7.62
C SER A 431 -9.90 19.22 7.98
N GLU A 432 -10.24 19.20 9.26
CA GLU A 432 -11.61 19.02 9.73
C GLU A 432 -12.55 20.13 9.25
N GLU A 433 -12.02 21.33 8.96
CA GLU A 433 -12.76 22.48 8.43
C GLU A 433 -13.44 22.20 7.09
N ILE A 434 -12.88 21.27 6.29
CA ILE A 434 -13.41 20.88 4.97
C ILE A 434 -13.98 19.45 4.95
N TRP A 435 -14.23 18.84 6.09
CA TRP A 435 -14.90 17.53 6.17
C TRP A 435 -16.35 17.57 5.67
N LYS A 436 -16.96 18.76 5.68
CA LYS A 436 -18.21 19.04 4.97
C LYS A 436 -17.92 20.05 3.87
N PHE A 437 -18.14 19.64 2.64
CA PHE A 437 -17.82 20.44 1.47
C PHE A 437 -18.95 20.38 0.45
N THR A 438 -19.32 21.54 -0.10
CA THR A 438 -20.30 21.63 -1.17
C THR A 438 -19.76 22.59 -2.22
N GLY A 439 -19.76 22.18 -3.49
CA GLY A 439 -19.26 23.03 -4.56
C GLY A 439 -19.68 22.54 -5.95
N PRO A 440 -19.50 23.42 -6.96
CA PRO A 440 -19.76 23.09 -8.34
C PRO A 440 -18.69 22.15 -8.91
N ALA A 441 -19.11 21.17 -9.72
CA ALA A 441 -18.23 20.26 -10.42
C ALA A 441 -17.45 20.97 -11.54
N VAL A 442 -16.15 20.65 -11.65
CA VAL A 442 -15.32 20.95 -12.84
C VAL A 442 -14.84 19.63 -13.39
N VAL A 443 -15.40 19.18 -14.52
CA VAL A 443 -15.22 17.82 -15.05
C VAL A 443 -14.07 17.74 -16.04
N PHE A 444 -13.26 16.68 -15.89
CA PHE A 444 -12.16 16.30 -16.77
C PHE A 444 -12.25 14.80 -17.09
N GLU A 445 -11.90 14.44 -18.33
CA GLU A 445 -11.98 13.05 -18.80
C GLU A 445 -10.62 12.30 -18.79
N SER A 446 -9.62 12.90 -18.17
CA SER A 446 -8.30 12.30 -17.92
C SER A 446 -7.54 13.06 -16.85
N GLN A 447 -6.51 12.43 -16.28
CA GLN A 447 -5.54 13.09 -15.41
C GLN A 447 -4.86 14.27 -16.11
N ASP A 448 -4.44 14.08 -17.38
CA ASP A 448 -3.68 15.09 -18.11
C ASP A 448 -4.53 16.35 -18.32
N ALA A 449 -5.80 16.18 -18.73
CA ALA A 449 -6.74 17.29 -18.85
C ALA A 449 -7.00 18.02 -17.52
N ALA A 450 -7.01 17.28 -16.39
CA ALA A 450 -7.16 17.88 -15.07
C ALA A 450 -5.91 18.66 -14.67
N VAL A 451 -4.72 18.14 -14.92
CA VAL A 451 -3.44 18.83 -14.70
C VAL A 451 -3.39 20.14 -15.48
N ASP A 452 -3.69 20.10 -16.79
CA ASP A 452 -3.74 21.28 -17.65
C ASP A 452 -4.78 22.30 -17.13
N GLY A 453 -5.96 21.83 -16.71
CA GLY A 453 -7.01 22.66 -16.15
C GLY A 453 -6.63 23.33 -14.83
N ILE A 454 -5.93 22.61 -13.94
CA ILE A 454 -5.44 23.13 -12.66
C ILE A 454 -4.36 24.19 -12.91
N LEU A 455 -3.33 23.88 -13.68
CA LEU A 455 -2.23 24.80 -14.00
C LEU A 455 -2.71 25.99 -14.84
N GLY A 456 -3.64 25.76 -15.78
CA GLY A 456 -4.29 26.78 -16.61
C GLY A 456 -5.32 27.66 -15.88
N LYS A 457 -5.46 27.52 -14.55
CA LYS A 457 -6.36 28.33 -13.70
C LYS A 457 -7.86 28.18 -14.02
N ARG A 458 -8.26 27.06 -14.63
CA ARG A 458 -9.67 26.72 -14.86
C ARG A 458 -10.35 26.30 -13.54
N VAL A 459 -9.57 25.74 -12.61
CA VAL A 459 -10.02 25.38 -11.26
C VAL A 459 -9.78 26.54 -10.31
N VAL A 460 -10.80 26.90 -9.55
CA VAL A 460 -10.80 28.00 -8.56
C VAL A 460 -11.24 27.50 -7.18
N GLU A 461 -11.09 28.33 -6.16
CA GLU A 461 -11.55 28.04 -4.80
C GLU A 461 -13.05 27.71 -4.78
N GLY A 462 -13.44 26.67 -4.04
CA GLY A 462 -14.81 26.19 -3.92
C GLY A 462 -15.20 25.08 -4.92
N ASP A 463 -14.36 24.80 -5.92
CA ASP A 463 -14.67 23.80 -6.93
C ASP A 463 -14.51 22.36 -6.41
N VAL A 464 -15.33 21.46 -6.98
CA VAL A 464 -15.15 20.01 -6.91
C VAL A 464 -14.59 19.52 -8.25
N VAL A 465 -13.31 19.19 -8.28
CA VAL A 465 -12.64 18.65 -9.47
C VAL A 465 -13.07 17.21 -9.66
N VAL A 466 -13.67 16.86 -10.79
CA VAL A 466 -14.11 15.50 -11.12
C VAL A 466 -13.26 14.96 -12.27
N ILE A 467 -12.46 13.91 -11.98
CA ILE A 467 -11.65 13.19 -12.98
C ILE A 467 -12.29 11.82 -13.18
N ARG A 468 -12.81 11.56 -14.38
CA ARG A 468 -13.55 10.34 -14.69
C ARG A 468 -12.92 9.54 -15.83
N TYR A 469 -13.37 8.28 -15.99
CA TYR A 469 -12.79 7.29 -16.91
C TYR A 469 -11.33 6.93 -16.61
N GLU A 470 -10.94 7.02 -15.35
CA GLU A 470 -9.63 6.56 -14.86
C GLU A 470 -9.75 5.29 -13.97
N GLY A 471 -10.93 4.65 -13.97
CA GLY A 471 -11.21 3.43 -13.21
C GLY A 471 -10.55 2.16 -13.77
N PRO A 472 -10.83 0.99 -13.19
CA PRO A 472 -10.24 -0.29 -13.60
C PRO A 472 -10.40 -0.60 -15.09
N ARG A 473 -11.60 -0.36 -15.64
CA ARG A 473 -11.90 -0.59 -17.07
C ARG A 473 -11.67 0.64 -17.92
N GLY A 474 -12.09 1.81 -17.42
CA GLY A 474 -12.09 3.06 -18.16
C GLY A 474 -10.71 3.65 -18.37
N GLY A 475 -9.78 3.45 -17.42
CA GLY A 475 -8.40 3.91 -17.51
C GLY A 475 -7.64 3.43 -18.75
N PRO A 476 -7.60 2.13 -19.09
CA PRO A 476 -7.72 1.00 -18.17
C PRO A 476 -6.50 0.87 -17.25
N GLY A 477 -6.67 0.15 -16.15
CA GLY A 477 -5.60 -0.07 -15.19
C GLY A 477 -5.68 0.82 -13.95
N MET A 478 -6.76 1.61 -13.84
CA MET A 478 -7.05 2.42 -12.65
C MET A 478 -5.86 3.30 -12.24
N GLN A 479 -5.50 4.25 -13.11
CA GLN A 479 -4.35 5.12 -12.93
C GLN A 479 -4.31 5.75 -11.54
N GLU A 480 -3.16 5.65 -10.88
CA GLU A 480 -2.90 6.34 -9.63
C GLU A 480 -2.47 7.78 -9.90
N MET A 481 -3.12 8.73 -9.25
CA MET A 481 -2.91 10.15 -9.48
C MET A 481 -2.33 10.82 -8.25
N LEU A 482 -1.23 11.54 -8.42
CA LEU A 482 -0.62 12.40 -7.40
C LEU A 482 -0.46 13.83 -7.91
N TYR A 483 -0.18 14.00 -9.20
CA TYR A 483 0.04 15.32 -9.79
C TYR A 483 -1.16 16.29 -9.63
N PRO A 484 -2.42 15.90 -9.89
CA PRO A 484 -3.56 16.81 -9.68
C PRO A 484 -3.65 17.31 -8.25
N THR A 485 -3.43 16.43 -7.26
CA THR A 485 -3.49 16.79 -5.83
C THR A 485 -2.32 17.67 -5.41
N SER A 486 -1.10 17.32 -5.88
CA SER A 486 0.11 18.10 -5.60
C SER A 486 0.05 19.49 -6.22
N PHE A 487 -0.50 19.62 -7.43
CA PHE A 487 -0.64 20.91 -8.11
C PHE A 487 -1.73 21.78 -7.50
N LEU A 488 -2.85 21.21 -7.04
CA LEU A 488 -3.82 21.94 -6.22
C LEU A 488 -3.16 22.50 -4.97
N LYS A 489 -2.38 21.68 -4.26
CA LYS A 489 -1.62 22.11 -3.07
C LYS A 489 -0.60 23.20 -3.42
N GLY A 490 0.20 23.00 -4.46
CA GLY A 490 1.22 23.97 -4.93
C GLY A 490 0.61 25.33 -5.31
N ARG A 491 -0.64 25.33 -5.80
CA ARG A 491 -1.41 26.57 -6.10
C ARG A 491 -2.16 27.16 -4.89
N GLY A 492 -2.02 26.59 -3.69
CA GLY A 492 -2.73 27.05 -2.49
C GLY A 492 -4.21 26.64 -2.44
N LEU A 493 -4.67 25.76 -3.34
CA LEU A 493 -6.07 25.31 -3.42
C LEU A 493 -6.34 24.00 -2.66
N GLY A 494 -5.32 23.39 -2.06
CA GLY A 494 -5.43 22.07 -1.41
C GLY A 494 -6.40 21.99 -0.23
N ALA A 495 -6.70 23.12 0.43
CA ALA A 495 -7.69 23.23 1.48
C ALA A 495 -8.99 23.93 1.03
N ALA A 496 -9.08 24.33 -0.24
CA ALA A 496 -10.17 25.13 -0.78
C ALA A 496 -10.97 24.42 -1.89
N CYS A 497 -10.51 23.25 -2.35
CA CYS A 497 -11.15 22.43 -3.37
C CYS A 497 -11.28 20.99 -2.91
N ALA A 498 -12.28 20.29 -3.46
CA ALA A 498 -12.37 18.83 -3.39
C ALA A 498 -11.97 18.22 -4.74
N LEU A 499 -11.49 16.95 -4.72
CA LEU A 499 -11.14 16.19 -5.90
C LEU A 499 -11.75 14.79 -5.83
N ILE A 500 -12.45 14.37 -6.89
CA ILE A 500 -13.19 13.10 -6.95
C ILE A 500 -12.78 12.35 -8.22
N THR A 501 -12.61 11.02 -8.12
CA THR A 501 -12.29 10.18 -9.28
C THR A 501 -12.80 8.75 -9.14
N ASP A 502 -13.09 8.12 -10.26
CA ASP A 502 -13.28 6.66 -10.37
C ASP A 502 -11.94 5.90 -10.50
N GLY A 503 -10.83 6.63 -10.68
CA GLY A 503 -9.48 6.14 -10.52
C GLY A 503 -9.06 6.07 -9.05
N ARG A 504 -7.78 6.22 -8.77
CA ARG A 504 -7.24 6.20 -7.41
C ARG A 504 -6.23 7.32 -7.20
N PHE A 505 -6.07 7.70 -5.94
CA PHE A 505 -5.04 8.64 -5.52
C PHE A 505 -3.91 7.91 -4.82
N SER A 506 -2.70 8.46 -4.94
CA SER A 506 -1.52 7.96 -4.25
C SER A 506 -1.69 8.03 -2.73
N GLY A 507 -1.04 7.11 -2.02
CA GLY A 507 -0.85 7.22 -0.58
C GLY A 507 -0.18 8.52 -0.14
N GLY A 508 0.56 9.18 -1.06
CA GLY A 508 1.17 10.50 -0.88
C GLY A 508 0.20 11.69 -0.96
N THR A 509 -1.08 11.45 -1.28
CA THR A 509 -2.08 12.50 -1.42
C THR A 509 -2.46 13.11 -0.07
N SER A 510 -2.62 14.45 -0.06
CA SER A 510 -3.19 15.23 1.02
C SER A 510 -4.30 16.16 0.48
N GLY A 511 -5.18 16.67 1.37
CA GLY A 511 -6.37 17.42 1.00
C GLY A 511 -7.57 16.52 0.70
N LEU A 512 -8.74 17.15 0.44
CA LEU A 512 -10.02 16.45 0.24
C LEU A 512 -10.04 15.73 -1.12
N SER A 513 -9.45 14.55 -1.16
CA SER A 513 -9.33 13.72 -2.36
C SER A 513 -10.03 12.38 -2.17
N ILE A 514 -11.05 12.11 -2.99
CA ILE A 514 -11.96 10.97 -2.90
C ILE A 514 -11.77 10.12 -4.15
N GLY A 515 -11.22 8.92 -3.98
CA GLY A 515 -10.98 7.96 -5.06
C GLY A 515 -11.91 6.77 -5.02
N HIS A 516 -11.73 5.86 -5.98
CA HIS A 516 -12.43 4.58 -6.06
C HIS A 516 -13.96 4.71 -6.20
N VAL A 517 -14.45 5.83 -6.75
CA VAL A 517 -15.90 6.00 -6.94
C VAL A 517 -16.46 4.82 -7.73
N SER A 518 -17.37 4.10 -7.09
CA SER A 518 -17.94 2.87 -7.62
C SER A 518 -19.46 2.94 -7.68
N PRO A 519 -20.06 2.55 -8.82
CA PRO A 519 -19.44 2.09 -10.08
C PRO A 519 -18.68 3.19 -10.83
N GLU A 520 -17.59 2.80 -11.54
CA GLU A 520 -16.82 3.72 -12.38
C GLU A 520 -17.63 4.24 -13.60
N ALA A 521 -17.21 5.35 -14.21
CA ALA A 521 -17.87 5.93 -15.39
C ALA A 521 -18.00 4.92 -16.54
N ALA A 522 -16.96 4.14 -16.82
CA ALA A 522 -16.96 3.13 -17.89
C ALA A 522 -17.89 1.93 -17.62
N ALA A 523 -18.33 1.75 -16.37
CA ALA A 523 -19.33 0.76 -15.98
C ALA A 523 -20.75 1.35 -15.86
N GLY A 524 -20.99 2.59 -16.30
CA GLY A 524 -22.28 3.25 -16.24
C GLY A 524 -22.59 3.93 -14.89
N GLY A 525 -21.57 4.16 -14.05
CA GLY A 525 -21.70 4.90 -12.79
C GLY A 525 -22.11 6.35 -13.00
N LEU A 526 -22.77 6.95 -11.98
CA LEU A 526 -23.26 8.33 -12.06
C LEU A 526 -22.13 9.36 -12.25
N ILE A 527 -20.89 9.05 -11.85
CA ILE A 527 -19.74 9.92 -12.11
C ILE A 527 -19.56 10.19 -13.61
N GLY A 528 -19.97 9.25 -14.49
CA GLY A 528 -19.99 9.41 -15.95
C GLY A 528 -21.04 10.41 -16.47
N LEU A 529 -22.04 10.77 -15.64
CA LEU A 529 -23.13 11.68 -15.97
C LEU A 529 -22.97 13.08 -15.36
N VAL A 530 -21.95 13.30 -14.52
CA VAL A 530 -21.67 14.62 -13.94
C VAL A 530 -21.32 15.62 -15.04
N GLU A 531 -21.91 16.79 -15.00
CA GLU A 531 -21.58 17.94 -15.89
C GLU A 531 -20.95 19.07 -15.09
N SER A 532 -20.11 19.88 -15.75
CA SER A 532 -19.52 21.05 -15.08
C SER A 532 -20.61 22.03 -14.65
N GLY A 533 -20.54 22.44 -13.38
CA GLY A 533 -21.54 23.28 -12.73
C GLY A 533 -22.55 22.53 -11.86
N ASP A 534 -22.61 21.20 -11.96
CA ASP A 534 -23.44 20.40 -11.04
C ASP A 534 -22.95 20.52 -9.60
N GLU A 535 -23.87 20.63 -8.65
CA GLU A 535 -23.52 20.71 -7.23
C GLU A 535 -23.22 19.32 -6.67
N ILE A 536 -22.07 19.17 -6.01
CA ILE A 536 -21.68 17.96 -5.30
C ILE A 536 -21.55 18.28 -3.81
N ILE A 537 -22.16 17.42 -2.97
CA ILE A 537 -22.18 17.55 -1.52
C ILE A 537 -21.39 16.38 -0.91
N ILE A 538 -20.40 16.70 -0.08
CA ILE A 538 -19.53 15.75 0.62
C ILE A 538 -19.71 15.96 2.13
N ASP A 539 -20.00 14.89 2.86
CA ASP A 539 -20.08 14.90 4.33
C ASP A 539 -19.30 13.68 4.87
N ILE A 540 -18.03 13.90 5.25
CA ILE A 540 -17.16 12.84 5.80
C ILE A 540 -17.72 12.30 7.13
N PRO A 541 -18.10 13.12 8.13
CA PRO A 541 -18.75 12.63 9.34
C PRO A 541 -20.03 11.82 9.07
N GLY A 542 -20.85 12.28 8.13
CA GLY A 542 -22.07 11.59 7.69
C GLY A 542 -21.81 10.39 6.78
N ARG A 543 -20.55 10.16 6.34
CA ARG A 543 -20.15 9.11 5.38
C ARG A 543 -20.96 9.18 4.09
N SER A 544 -21.18 10.38 3.56
CA SER A 544 -22.01 10.57 2.37
C SER A 544 -21.36 11.41 1.29
N ILE A 545 -21.70 11.08 0.04
CA ILE A 545 -21.35 11.84 -1.15
C ILE A 545 -22.55 11.87 -2.10
N THR A 546 -22.98 13.07 -2.49
CA THR A 546 -24.22 13.25 -3.25
C THR A 546 -24.02 14.19 -4.43
N LEU A 547 -24.47 13.75 -5.59
CA LEU A 547 -24.70 14.60 -6.76
C LEU A 547 -26.10 15.19 -6.65
N ASN A 548 -26.21 16.51 -6.48
CA ASN A 548 -27.48 17.23 -6.30
C ASN A 548 -28.10 17.59 -7.66
N VAL A 549 -28.50 16.56 -8.40
CA VAL A 549 -29.19 16.65 -9.70
C VAL A 549 -30.41 15.74 -9.66
N SER A 550 -31.54 16.21 -10.23
CA SER A 550 -32.78 15.42 -10.17
C SER A 550 -32.69 14.12 -10.99
N ASP A 551 -33.47 13.12 -10.57
CA ASP A 551 -33.50 11.81 -11.23
C ASP A 551 -33.95 11.91 -12.70
N GLU A 552 -34.85 12.87 -13.04
CA GLU A 552 -35.29 13.12 -14.41
C GLU A 552 -34.12 13.56 -15.30
N VAL A 553 -33.32 14.54 -14.84
CA VAL A 553 -32.14 15.03 -15.56
C VAL A 553 -31.09 13.93 -15.71
N LEU A 554 -30.85 13.15 -14.65
CA LEU A 554 -29.93 12.03 -14.70
C LEU A 554 -30.39 10.94 -15.68
N ALA A 555 -31.71 10.68 -15.77
CA ALA A 555 -32.27 9.74 -16.75
C ALA A 555 -32.08 10.24 -18.19
N GLU A 556 -32.29 11.53 -18.45
CA GLU A 556 -32.05 12.15 -19.76
C GLU A 556 -30.57 12.04 -20.17
N ARG A 557 -29.64 12.39 -19.25
CA ARG A 557 -28.20 12.27 -19.49
C ARG A 557 -27.78 10.82 -19.75
N ARG A 558 -28.32 9.86 -19.02
CA ARG A 558 -28.08 8.42 -19.22
C ARG A 558 -28.54 7.98 -20.60
N ALA A 559 -29.76 8.35 -20.99
CA ALA A 559 -30.29 8.01 -22.31
C ALA A 559 -29.43 8.64 -23.45
N ALA A 560 -28.96 9.87 -23.27
CA ALA A 560 -28.05 10.51 -24.22
C ALA A 560 -26.70 9.78 -24.29
N GLN A 561 -26.13 9.36 -23.15
CA GLN A 561 -24.87 8.63 -23.09
C GLN A 561 -24.99 7.26 -23.77
N GLU A 562 -26.10 6.55 -23.56
CA GLU A 562 -26.36 5.22 -24.17
C GLU A 562 -26.58 5.29 -25.70
N GLN A 563 -27.00 6.44 -26.23
CA GLN A 563 -27.19 6.68 -27.66
C GLN A 563 -25.90 7.07 -28.39
N ARG A 564 -24.80 7.31 -27.69
CA ARG A 564 -23.50 7.62 -28.33
C ARG A 564 -22.99 6.42 -29.12
N ALA A 565 -22.20 6.68 -30.17
CA ALA A 565 -21.55 5.65 -30.97
C ALA A 565 -20.62 4.73 -30.14
N THR A 566 -19.99 5.31 -29.11
CA THR A 566 -19.20 4.62 -28.09
C THR A 566 -19.71 5.03 -26.71
N PRO A 567 -20.73 4.31 -26.19
CA PRO A 567 -21.27 4.62 -24.87
C PRO A 567 -20.21 4.44 -23.77
N TRP A 568 -20.31 5.24 -22.73
CA TRP A 568 -19.50 5.13 -21.51
C TRP A 568 -17.98 5.15 -21.77
N THR A 569 -17.55 5.91 -22.77
CA THR A 569 -16.15 6.18 -23.10
C THR A 569 -15.85 7.67 -23.08
N PRO A 570 -14.63 8.10 -22.78
CA PRO A 570 -14.25 9.52 -22.84
C PRO A 570 -14.43 10.08 -24.25
N VAL A 571 -14.73 11.39 -24.36
CA VAL A 571 -15.00 12.07 -25.65
C VAL A 571 -13.70 12.45 -26.35
N ASP A 572 -12.79 13.10 -25.65
CA ASP A 572 -11.60 13.76 -26.20
C ASP A 572 -10.31 13.22 -25.54
N ARG A 573 -10.18 11.89 -25.45
CA ARG A 573 -8.97 11.28 -24.91
C ARG A 573 -8.28 10.40 -25.95
N ASP A 574 -7.13 10.86 -26.44
CA ASP A 574 -6.24 10.05 -27.28
C ASP A 574 -5.22 9.32 -26.38
N ARG A 575 -5.55 8.08 -26.01
CA ARG A 575 -4.71 7.24 -25.16
C ARG A 575 -4.52 5.87 -25.83
N PRO A 576 -3.28 5.51 -26.21
CA PRO A 576 -3.02 4.18 -26.74
C PRO A 576 -3.18 3.12 -25.64
N VAL A 577 -4.02 2.12 -25.90
CA VAL A 577 -4.28 1.01 -24.98
C VAL A 577 -3.62 -0.26 -25.53
N SER A 578 -2.61 -0.78 -24.82
CA SER A 578 -1.89 -1.99 -25.21
C SER A 578 -2.74 -3.26 -25.07
N ALA A 579 -2.27 -4.36 -25.63
CA ALA A 579 -2.95 -5.66 -25.50
C ALA A 579 -3.06 -6.11 -24.05
N ALA A 580 -2.02 -5.88 -23.23
CA ALA A 580 -2.02 -6.22 -21.81
C ALA A 580 -3.08 -5.44 -21.04
N LEU A 581 -3.20 -4.13 -21.28
CA LEU A 581 -4.21 -3.28 -20.63
C LEU A 581 -5.63 -3.64 -21.07
N ARG A 582 -5.85 -3.98 -22.35
CA ARG A 582 -7.16 -4.48 -22.82
C ARG A 582 -7.54 -5.80 -22.17
N ALA A 583 -6.59 -6.71 -22.01
CA ALA A 583 -6.81 -7.99 -21.33
C ALA A 583 -7.22 -7.76 -19.87
N TYR A 584 -6.52 -6.88 -19.14
CA TYR A 584 -6.91 -6.52 -17.79
C TYR A 584 -8.32 -5.91 -17.74
N ALA A 585 -8.59 -4.87 -18.54
CA ALA A 585 -9.88 -4.17 -18.55
C ALA A 585 -11.07 -5.10 -18.83
N SER A 586 -10.89 -6.11 -19.70
CA SER A 586 -11.96 -7.06 -20.04
C SER A 586 -12.36 -7.98 -18.90
N MET A 587 -11.48 -8.16 -17.90
CA MET A 587 -11.69 -9.03 -16.75
C MET A 587 -11.81 -8.26 -15.42
N ALA A 588 -11.46 -6.98 -15.39
CA ALA A 588 -11.41 -6.18 -14.17
C ALA A 588 -12.79 -6.07 -13.51
N THR A 589 -12.82 -6.25 -12.18
CA THR A 589 -13.99 -5.97 -11.34
C THR A 589 -14.02 -4.49 -10.93
N SER A 590 -15.07 -4.09 -10.22
CA SER A 590 -15.18 -2.76 -9.62
C SER A 590 -14.09 -2.50 -8.59
N ALA A 591 -13.80 -1.24 -8.32
CA ALA A 591 -12.92 -0.85 -7.22
C ALA A 591 -13.47 -1.28 -5.85
N SER A 592 -14.80 -1.27 -5.67
CA SER A 592 -15.48 -1.79 -4.47
C SER A 592 -15.27 -3.29 -4.23
N ASP A 593 -14.87 -4.03 -5.26
CA ASP A 593 -14.51 -5.45 -5.18
C ASP A 593 -12.98 -5.66 -5.08
N GLY A 594 -12.16 -4.58 -5.17
CA GLY A 594 -10.70 -4.66 -5.16
C GLY A 594 -10.05 -4.62 -6.56
N ALA A 595 -10.80 -4.32 -7.63
CA ALA A 595 -10.32 -4.19 -9.01
C ALA A 595 -9.43 -5.38 -9.46
N TYR A 596 -9.79 -6.59 -9.05
CA TYR A 596 -9.09 -7.81 -9.44
C TYR A 596 -9.60 -8.35 -10.79
N ARG A 597 -8.87 -9.28 -11.39
CA ARG A 597 -9.32 -9.99 -12.58
C ARG A 597 -10.29 -11.13 -12.21
N ARG A 598 -11.53 -11.02 -12.67
CA ARG A 598 -12.48 -12.13 -12.58
C ARG A 598 -12.21 -13.10 -13.72
N VAL A 599 -11.81 -14.31 -13.37
CA VAL A 599 -11.75 -15.45 -14.30
C VAL A 599 -13.12 -16.10 -14.30
N PRO A 600 -13.72 -16.41 -15.48
CA PRO A 600 -15.03 -17.03 -15.61
C PRO A 600 -15.14 -18.40 -14.95
#